data_0b7af0d4554dd65978a7e62758e5656a
#
_entry.id   0b7af0d4554dd65978a7e62758e5656a
#
_cell.length_a   1.000
_cell.length_b   1.000
_cell.length_c   1.000
_cell.angle_alpha   90.00
_cell.angle_beta   90.00
_cell.angle_gamma   90.00
#
_symmetry.space_group_name_H-M   'P 1'
#
loop_
_entity.id
_entity.type
_entity.pdbx_description
1 polymer ?
#
loop_
_entity_poly.entity_id
_entity_poly.type
_entity_poly.pdbx_seq_one_letter_code
_entity_poly.pdbx_strand_id
1 'polypeptide(L)'
;MNILFLDWHCFGRTDLLDYFNQRHDSVTLFSHPDYDRRESPAFMESVHQIFLQNDFDFCFSYNFFPLMATACHEHHIKYIAFVYDSPQVKLYSYTVTYPTNYIFLFDSFLVDSFQEEGFTTFYYMPLPVNANRISSLLKMSYDHKRLSADVSFVGSLYNEEHNLYDSLKTLPAYTQGFLNGILEAQSHVYGYNFIEECLTTSIIQQMQKIGRAHV
;
A
#
# COMPACT_ATOMS: atom_id res chain seq x y z
N MET A 1 -24.74 5.18 1.89
CA MET A 1 -24.10 3.88 2.06
C MET A 1 -23.55 3.77 3.47
N ASN A 2 -23.45 2.53 4.01
CA ASN A 2 -22.80 2.25 5.28
C ASN A 2 -21.43 1.67 5.00
N ILE A 3 -20.38 2.34 5.47
CA ILE A 3 -18.99 2.04 5.10
C ILE A 3 -18.21 1.76 6.38
N LEU A 4 -17.47 0.65 6.43
CA LEU A 4 -16.43 0.44 7.43
C LEU A 4 -15.12 0.93 6.86
N PHE A 5 -14.48 1.89 7.51
CA PHE A 5 -13.19 2.42 7.07
C PHE A 5 -12.09 1.99 8.05
N LEU A 6 -11.15 1.14 7.58
CA LEU A 6 -9.95 0.80 8.33
C LEU A 6 -9.02 2.01 8.40
N ASP A 7 -9.01 2.67 9.56
CA ASP A 7 -8.24 3.88 9.82
C ASP A 7 -6.90 3.54 10.49
N TRP A 8 -5.83 3.61 9.73
CA TRP A 8 -4.45 3.42 10.18
C TRP A 8 -3.64 4.73 10.16
N HIS A 9 -4.33 5.88 10.29
CA HIS A 9 -3.75 7.23 10.19
C HIS A 9 -3.16 7.55 8.81
N CYS A 10 -3.81 7.08 7.76
CA CYS A 10 -3.39 7.22 6.37
C CYS A 10 -3.49 8.65 5.85
N PHE A 11 -2.65 8.97 4.88
CA PHE A 11 -2.80 10.20 4.10
C PHE A 11 -4.10 10.15 3.27
N GLY A 12 -4.71 11.33 3.04
CA GLY A 12 -5.98 11.41 2.30
C GLY A 12 -7.24 11.06 3.11
N ARG A 13 -7.08 10.56 4.35
CA ARG A 13 -8.20 10.22 5.25
C ARG A 13 -9.23 11.33 5.37
N THR A 14 -8.79 12.53 5.71
CA THR A 14 -9.69 13.69 5.90
C THR A 14 -10.43 14.03 4.61
N ASP A 15 -9.73 14.08 3.49
CA ASP A 15 -10.32 14.41 2.18
C ASP A 15 -11.40 13.39 1.78
N LEU A 16 -11.18 12.10 2.07
CA LEU A 16 -12.16 11.06 1.77
C LEU A 16 -13.37 11.09 2.71
N LEU A 17 -13.14 11.32 4.02
CA LEU A 17 -14.23 11.45 4.98
C LEU A 17 -15.11 12.66 4.70
N ASP A 18 -14.50 13.79 4.30
CA ASP A 18 -15.25 14.97 3.85
C ASP A 18 -16.12 14.65 2.63
N TYR A 19 -15.61 13.87 1.68
CA TYR A 19 -16.37 13.45 0.50
C TYR A 19 -17.55 12.56 0.88
N PHE A 20 -17.34 11.54 1.72
CA PHE A 20 -18.43 10.67 2.18
C PHE A 20 -19.49 11.46 2.97
N ASN A 21 -19.07 12.39 3.81
CA ASN A 21 -19.99 13.25 4.56
C ASN A 21 -20.83 14.13 3.62
N GLN A 22 -20.25 14.73 2.59
CA GLN A 22 -20.98 15.51 1.57
C GLN A 22 -22.03 14.67 0.84
N ARG A 23 -21.79 13.38 0.69
CA ARG A 23 -22.73 12.41 0.09
C ARG A 23 -23.77 11.89 1.06
N HIS A 24 -23.69 12.26 2.34
CA HIS A 24 -24.51 11.72 3.43
C HIS A 24 -24.36 10.20 3.61
N ASP A 25 -23.16 9.68 3.35
CA ASP A 25 -22.80 8.30 3.64
C ASP A 25 -22.49 8.16 5.15
N SER A 26 -22.83 7.01 5.74
CA SER A 26 -22.48 6.67 7.12
C SER A 26 -21.13 5.96 7.12
N VAL A 27 -20.15 6.51 7.86
CA VAL A 27 -18.81 5.92 7.95
C VAL A 27 -18.51 5.53 9.39
N THR A 28 -18.24 4.27 9.61
CA THR A 28 -17.69 3.74 10.87
C THR A 28 -16.19 3.61 10.75
N LEU A 29 -15.44 4.31 11.60
CA LEU A 29 -14.00 4.19 11.65
C LEU A 29 -13.60 3.00 12.52
N PHE A 30 -12.76 2.13 11.98
CA PHE A 30 -12.14 1.02 12.69
C PHE A 30 -10.64 1.18 12.71
N SER A 31 -10.05 1.18 13.90
CA SER A 31 -8.60 1.22 14.10
C SER A 31 -8.18 0.10 15.04
N HIS A 32 -7.10 -0.60 14.72
CA HIS A 32 -6.58 -1.68 15.55
C HIS A 32 -5.05 -1.71 15.44
N PRO A 33 -4.28 -1.93 16.51
CA PRO A 33 -2.81 -1.89 16.47
C PRO A 33 -2.20 -2.98 15.57
N ASP A 34 -2.91 -4.10 15.41
CA ASP A 34 -2.44 -5.23 14.60
C ASP A 34 -2.89 -5.18 13.13
N TYR A 35 -3.41 -4.05 12.64
CA TYR A 35 -3.94 -3.92 11.27
C TYR A 35 -2.94 -4.37 10.19
N ASP A 36 -1.65 -4.27 10.49
CA ASP A 36 -0.54 -4.51 9.58
C ASP A 36 0.12 -5.89 9.74
N ARG A 37 -0.32 -6.69 10.70
CA ARG A 37 0.23 -8.04 10.95
C ARG A 37 -0.23 -9.05 9.91
N ARG A 38 0.51 -10.15 9.79
CA ARG A 38 0.12 -11.30 8.96
C ARG A 38 -1.05 -12.06 9.58
N GLU A 39 -1.00 -12.24 10.90
CA GLU A 39 -1.99 -12.97 11.69
C GLU A 39 -2.26 -12.21 12.97
N SER A 40 -3.52 -12.06 13.33
CA SER A 40 -3.95 -11.51 14.61
C SER A 40 -5.36 -12.00 14.94
N PRO A 41 -5.50 -12.96 15.84
CA PRO A 41 -6.83 -13.37 16.33
C PRO A 41 -7.60 -12.20 16.96
N ALA A 42 -6.89 -11.28 17.64
CA ALA A 42 -7.51 -10.10 18.24
C ALA A 42 -8.08 -9.14 17.21
N PHE A 43 -7.39 -8.92 16.10
CA PHE A 43 -7.90 -8.13 14.98
C PHE A 43 -9.14 -8.78 14.37
N MET A 44 -9.06 -10.09 14.06
CA MET A 44 -10.16 -10.83 13.45
C MET A 44 -11.40 -10.80 14.34
N GLU A 45 -11.24 -11.10 15.64
CA GLU A 45 -12.36 -11.03 16.59
C GLU A 45 -13.00 -9.64 16.63
N SER A 46 -12.18 -8.58 16.67
CA SER A 46 -12.68 -7.20 16.71
C SER A 46 -13.48 -6.84 15.46
N VAL A 47 -13.01 -7.23 14.28
CA VAL A 47 -13.72 -6.98 13.01
C VAL A 47 -15.00 -7.81 12.92
N HIS A 48 -14.94 -9.10 13.31
CA HIS A 48 -16.11 -9.98 13.30
C HIS A 48 -17.23 -9.45 14.19
N GLN A 49 -16.90 -8.95 15.38
CA GLN A 49 -17.88 -8.33 16.27
C GLN A 49 -18.56 -7.09 15.64
N ILE A 50 -17.80 -6.27 14.93
CA ILE A 50 -18.34 -5.11 14.21
C ILE A 50 -19.29 -5.56 13.08
N PHE A 51 -18.91 -6.59 12.32
CA PHE A 51 -19.74 -7.13 11.24
C PHE A 51 -21.03 -7.79 11.71
N LEU A 52 -21.01 -8.43 12.89
CA LEU A 52 -22.21 -9.03 13.48
C LEU A 52 -23.20 -7.99 14.00
N GLN A 53 -22.75 -6.79 14.31
CA GLN A 53 -23.56 -5.73 14.89
C GLN A 53 -24.06 -4.71 13.86
N ASN A 54 -23.49 -4.70 12.66
CA ASN A 54 -23.78 -3.69 11.64
C ASN A 54 -23.76 -4.30 10.23
N ASP A 55 -24.64 -3.79 9.39
CA ASP A 55 -24.63 -4.09 7.96
C ASP A 55 -23.82 -3.02 7.22
N PHE A 56 -22.76 -3.44 6.50
CA PHE A 56 -21.95 -2.56 5.68
C PHE A 56 -22.13 -2.88 4.20
N ASP A 57 -22.24 -1.83 3.37
CA ASP A 57 -22.24 -1.97 1.92
C ASP A 57 -20.87 -2.39 1.40
N PHE A 58 -19.80 -1.89 2.05
CA PHE A 58 -18.41 -2.29 1.81
C PHE A 58 -17.49 -1.83 2.95
N CYS A 59 -16.32 -2.47 2.98
CA CYS A 59 -15.18 -2.01 3.75
C CYS A 59 -14.20 -1.25 2.86
N PHE A 60 -13.58 -0.22 3.39
CA PHE A 60 -12.58 0.58 2.68
C PHE A 60 -11.28 0.67 3.47
N SER A 61 -10.15 0.65 2.76
CA SER A 61 -8.87 1.12 3.29
C SER A 61 -8.03 1.82 2.22
N TYR A 62 -7.23 2.78 2.64
CA TYR A 62 -6.03 3.09 1.90
C TYR A 62 -5.01 1.99 2.12
N ASN A 63 -4.35 1.55 1.06
CA ASN A 63 -3.53 0.36 0.99
C ASN A 63 -4.30 -0.96 1.25
N PHE A 64 -3.69 -2.06 0.84
CA PHE A 64 -4.28 -3.39 0.97
C PHE A 64 -3.80 -4.08 2.26
N PHE A 65 -4.74 -4.65 3.02
CA PHE A 65 -4.45 -5.37 4.26
C PHE A 65 -5.03 -6.79 4.22
N PRO A 66 -4.19 -7.84 4.24
CA PRO A 66 -4.62 -9.24 4.18
C PRO A 66 -5.64 -9.64 5.25
N LEU A 67 -5.47 -9.15 6.49
CA LEU A 67 -6.42 -9.46 7.59
C LEU A 67 -7.82 -8.90 7.30
N MET A 68 -7.91 -7.65 6.80
CA MET A 68 -9.19 -7.07 6.42
C MET A 68 -9.80 -7.79 5.22
N ALA A 69 -8.99 -8.17 4.22
CA ALA A 69 -9.44 -8.95 3.08
C ALA A 69 -10.03 -10.31 3.52
N THR A 70 -9.38 -10.99 4.48
CA THR A 70 -9.86 -12.26 5.05
C THR A 70 -11.19 -12.06 5.76
N ALA A 71 -11.30 -11.09 6.67
CA ALA A 71 -12.52 -10.82 7.40
C ALA A 71 -13.69 -10.48 6.46
N CYS A 72 -13.44 -9.64 5.45
CA CYS A 72 -14.45 -9.28 4.45
C CYS A 72 -14.88 -10.49 3.62
N HIS A 73 -13.94 -11.38 3.26
CA HIS A 73 -14.24 -12.60 2.51
C HIS A 73 -15.13 -13.55 3.32
N GLU A 74 -14.82 -13.78 4.59
CA GLU A 74 -15.58 -14.66 5.49
C GLU A 74 -17.02 -14.16 5.72
N HIS A 75 -17.23 -12.85 5.72
CA HIS A 75 -18.55 -12.22 5.88
C HIS A 75 -19.23 -11.84 4.55
N HIS A 76 -18.63 -12.16 3.40
CA HIS A 76 -19.14 -11.81 2.07
C HIS A 76 -19.38 -10.29 1.87
N ILE A 77 -18.59 -9.47 2.54
CA ILE A 77 -18.61 -8.01 2.42
C ILE A 77 -17.58 -7.59 1.36
N LYS A 78 -17.93 -6.63 0.50
CA LYS A 78 -16.98 -6.08 -0.47
C LYS A 78 -15.84 -5.36 0.25
N TYR A 79 -14.61 -5.59 -0.17
CA TYR A 79 -13.45 -4.87 0.32
C TYR A 79 -12.84 -4.03 -0.79
N ILE A 80 -12.84 -2.72 -0.62
CA ILE A 80 -12.25 -1.74 -1.52
C ILE A 80 -10.94 -1.27 -0.92
N ALA A 81 -9.82 -1.59 -1.55
CA ALA A 81 -8.49 -1.13 -1.18
C ALA A 81 -7.98 -0.15 -2.24
N PHE A 82 -7.68 1.08 -1.84
CA PHE A 82 -7.04 2.03 -2.73
C PHE A 82 -5.56 2.18 -2.34
N VAL A 83 -4.70 1.57 -3.15
CA VAL A 83 -3.27 1.46 -2.88
C VAL A 83 -2.55 2.66 -3.47
N TYR A 84 -1.90 3.45 -2.63
CA TYR A 84 -1.09 4.59 -3.03
C TYR A 84 0.40 4.42 -2.72
N ASP A 85 0.78 3.39 -1.94
CA ASP A 85 2.18 3.02 -1.76
C ASP A 85 2.64 2.08 -2.87
N SER A 86 3.79 2.34 -3.46
CA SER A 86 4.39 1.48 -4.48
C SER A 86 5.90 1.39 -4.27
N PRO A 87 6.44 0.17 -4.12
CA PRO A 87 5.75 -1.12 -4.06
C PRO A 87 5.06 -1.38 -2.72
N GLN A 88 3.89 -2.04 -2.74
CA GLN A 88 3.25 -2.56 -1.54
C GLN A 88 3.37 -4.09 -1.48
N VAL A 89 4.24 -4.61 -0.61
CA VAL A 89 4.57 -6.04 -0.50
C VAL A 89 3.35 -6.93 -0.21
N LYS A 90 2.32 -6.40 0.45
CA LYS A 90 1.09 -7.13 0.79
C LYS A 90 0.24 -7.52 -0.42
N LEU A 91 0.45 -6.89 -1.58
CA LEU A 91 -0.21 -7.27 -2.83
C LEU A 91 0.23 -8.65 -3.34
N TYR A 92 1.32 -9.19 -2.82
CA TYR A 92 1.78 -10.56 -3.11
C TYR A 92 1.25 -11.60 -2.13
N SER A 93 0.24 -11.25 -1.32
CA SER A 93 -0.50 -12.19 -0.47
C SER A 93 -1.54 -12.95 -1.29
N TYR A 94 -1.74 -14.25 -1.00
CA TYR A 94 -2.81 -15.04 -1.63
C TYR A 94 -4.21 -14.44 -1.42
N THR A 95 -4.40 -13.63 -0.38
CA THR A 95 -5.70 -13.01 -0.05
C THR A 95 -6.18 -12.02 -1.12
N VAL A 96 -5.30 -11.55 -2.03
CA VAL A 96 -5.70 -10.69 -3.16
C VAL A 96 -6.66 -11.41 -4.12
N THR A 97 -6.66 -12.75 -4.13
CA THR A 97 -7.53 -13.57 -5.00
C THR A 97 -8.99 -13.64 -4.53
N TYR A 98 -9.29 -13.16 -3.33
CA TYR A 98 -10.66 -13.24 -2.82
C TYR A 98 -11.63 -12.43 -3.68
N PRO A 99 -12.77 -13.02 -4.10
CA PRO A 99 -13.71 -12.39 -5.03
C PRO A 99 -14.43 -11.16 -4.42
N THR A 100 -14.30 -10.96 -3.13
CA THR A 100 -14.82 -9.78 -2.42
C THR A 100 -13.94 -8.54 -2.59
N ASN A 101 -12.71 -8.69 -3.11
CA ASN A 101 -11.75 -7.60 -3.23
C ASN A 101 -11.95 -6.76 -4.49
N TYR A 102 -11.78 -5.46 -4.33
CA TYR A 102 -11.66 -4.45 -5.38
C TYR A 102 -10.42 -3.62 -5.06
N ILE A 103 -9.29 -3.98 -5.68
CA ILE A 103 -7.97 -3.39 -5.37
C ILE A 103 -7.63 -2.39 -6.48
N PHE A 104 -7.60 -1.12 -6.12
CA PHE A 104 -7.28 -0.03 -7.05
C PHE A 104 -5.82 0.37 -6.92
N LEU A 105 -5.10 0.37 -8.03
CA LEU A 105 -3.70 0.80 -8.15
C LEU A 105 -3.61 2.01 -9.07
N PHE A 106 -2.72 2.93 -8.75
CA PHE A 106 -2.47 4.11 -9.60
C PHE A 106 -1.46 3.83 -10.72
N ASP A 107 -0.73 2.73 -10.64
CA ASP A 107 0.23 2.28 -11.64
C ASP A 107 -0.45 1.29 -12.60
N SER A 108 -0.70 1.72 -13.84
CA SER A 108 -1.33 0.88 -14.86
C SER A 108 -0.46 -0.32 -15.24
N PHE A 109 0.87 -0.15 -15.27
CA PHE A 109 1.78 -1.26 -15.57
C PHE A 109 1.66 -2.39 -14.55
N LEU A 110 1.56 -2.04 -13.27
CA LEU A 110 1.39 -3.03 -12.21
C LEU A 110 0.02 -3.73 -12.30
N VAL A 111 -1.04 -2.99 -12.68
CA VAL A 111 -2.36 -3.60 -12.93
C VAL A 111 -2.29 -4.59 -14.07
N ASP A 112 -1.70 -4.19 -15.20
CA ASP A 112 -1.55 -5.06 -16.38
C ASP A 112 -0.76 -6.32 -16.03
N SER A 113 0.33 -6.21 -15.26
CA SER A 113 1.13 -7.35 -14.80
C SER A 113 0.30 -8.35 -13.98
N PHE A 114 -0.49 -7.88 -13.02
CA PHE A 114 -1.37 -8.77 -12.24
C PHE A 114 -2.48 -9.39 -13.11
N GLN A 115 -3.04 -8.66 -14.05
CA GLN A 115 -4.07 -9.17 -14.94
C GLN A 115 -3.53 -10.22 -15.92
N GLU A 116 -2.31 -10.06 -16.43
CA GLU A 116 -1.60 -11.04 -17.25
C GLU A 116 -1.34 -12.34 -16.50
N GLU A 117 -1.08 -12.27 -15.17
CA GLU A 117 -0.98 -13.43 -14.28
C GLU A 117 -2.35 -14.07 -13.96
N GLY A 118 -3.46 -13.47 -14.41
CA GLY A 118 -4.82 -14.00 -14.25
C GLY A 118 -5.58 -13.47 -13.04
N PHE A 119 -5.06 -12.48 -12.32
CA PHE A 119 -5.77 -11.85 -11.23
C PHE A 119 -6.87 -10.91 -11.74
N THR A 120 -8.10 -11.06 -11.24
CA THR A 120 -9.28 -10.30 -11.67
C THR A 120 -9.72 -9.23 -10.68
N THR A 121 -9.02 -9.08 -9.58
CA THR A 121 -9.36 -8.19 -8.46
C THR A 121 -8.67 -6.84 -8.53
N PHE A 122 -7.79 -6.62 -9.50
CA PHE A 122 -7.00 -5.40 -9.67
C PHE A 122 -7.59 -4.47 -10.73
N TYR A 123 -7.67 -3.19 -10.41
CA TYR A 123 -8.24 -2.15 -11.25
C TYR A 123 -7.34 -0.92 -11.26
N TYR A 124 -7.24 -0.26 -12.42
CA TYR A 124 -6.53 1.00 -12.53
C TYR A 124 -7.39 2.16 -12.03
N MET A 125 -6.81 3.00 -11.19
CA MET A 125 -7.39 4.28 -10.78
C MET A 125 -6.27 5.27 -10.42
N PRO A 126 -6.15 6.41 -11.12
CA PRO A 126 -5.14 7.41 -10.78
C PRO A 126 -5.39 7.99 -9.39
N LEU A 127 -4.32 8.51 -8.76
CA LEU A 127 -4.42 9.14 -7.46
C LEU A 127 -5.38 10.33 -7.49
N PRO A 128 -6.43 10.35 -6.64
CA PRO A 128 -7.40 11.44 -6.60
C PRO A 128 -6.84 12.65 -5.87
N VAL A 129 -7.43 13.81 -6.15
CA VAL A 129 -7.15 15.06 -5.45
C VAL A 129 -8.44 15.70 -4.96
N ASN A 130 -8.41 16.26 -3.75
CA ASN A 130 -9.50 17.10 -3.28
C ASN A 130 -9.42 18.49 -3.94
N ALA A 131 -10.10 18.64 -5.08
CA ALA A 131 -10.08 19.86 -5.88
C ALA A 131 -10.56 21.08 -5.08
N ASN A 132 -11.57 20.91 -4.21
CA ASN A 132 -12.11 22.00 -3.39
C ASN A 132 -11.07 22.51 -2.38
N ARG A 133 -10.38 21.60 -1.71
CA ARG A 133 -9.31 21.94 -0.76
C ARG A 133 -8.15 22.65 -1.49
N ILE A 134 -7.68 22.10 -2.61
CA ILE A 134 -6.59 22.72 -3.39
C ILE A 134 -7.00 24.10 -3.88
N SER A 135 -8.22 24.27 -4.43
CA SER A 135 -8.72 25.56 -4.87
C SER A 135 -8.82 26.59 -3.74
N SER A 136 -9.12 26.14 -2.52
CA SER A 136 -9.16 27.01 -1.33
C SER A 136 -7.75 27.43 -0.92
N LEU A 137 -6.77 26.51 -0.95
CA LEU A 137 -5.37 26.81 -0.66
C LEU A 137 -4.78 27.81 -1.65
N LEU A 138 -5.10 27.71 -2.93
CA LEU A 138 -4.62 28.62 -3.95
C LEU A 138 -5.13 30.06 -3.78
N LYS A 139 -6.23 30.27 -3.04
CA LYS A 139 -6.76 31.61 -2.71
C LYS A 139 -6.10 32.21 -1.46
N MET A 140 -5.32 31.43 -0.70
CA MET A 140 -4.63 31.94 0.48
C MET A 140 -3.41 32.78 0.08
N SER A 141 -3.20 33.88 0.82
CA SER A 141 -1.96 34.66 0.66
C SER A 141 -0.79 33.90 1.28
N TYR A 142 0.30 33.75 0.55
CA TYR A 142 1.53 33.14 1.02
C TYR A 142 2.76 33.89 0.52
N ASP A 143 3.88 33.69 1.18
CA ASP A 143 5.16 34.33 0.82
C ASP A 143 5.76 33.66 -0.43
N HIS A 144 5.42 34.21 -1.58
CA HIS A 144 5.90 33.70 -2.87
C HIS A 144 7.44 33.68 -2.93
N LYS A 145 8.15 34.64 -2.35
CA LYS A 145 9.61 34.69 -2.40
C LYS A 145 10.23 33.50 -1.66
N ARG A 146 9.65 33.14 -0.51
CA ARG A 146 10.14 32.03 0.30
C ARG A 146 9.79 30.65 -0.30
N LEU A 147 8.68 30.56 -1.01
CA LEU A 147 8.14 29.29 -1.53
C LEU A 147 8.37 29.10 -3.03
N SER A 148 8.98 30.08 -3.72
CA SER A 148 9.35 29.96 -5.13
C SER A 148 10.68 29.26 -5.30
N ALA A 149 10.77 28.37 -6.28
CA ALA A 149 11.99 27.73 -6.74
C ALA A 149 11.87 27.43 -8.24
N ASP A 150 12.98 27.46 -8.97
CA ASP A 150 12.99 27.09 -10.39
C ASP A 150 12.74 25.59 -10.56
N VAL A 151 13.26 24.79 -9.63
CA VAL A 151 13.04 23.35 -9.53
C VAL A 151 12.80 22.99 -8.07
N SER A 152 11.76 22.20 -7.78
CA SER A 152 11.46 21.76 -6.42
C SER A 152 11.25 20.25 -6.37
N PHE A 153 11.68 19.63 -5.27
CA PHE A 153 11.39 18.26 -4.93
C PHE A 153 10.81 18.20 -3.52
N VAL A 154 9.70 17.46 -3.36
CA VAL A 154 9.08 17.21 -2.07
C VAL A 154 8.98 15.70 -1.90
N GLY A 155 9.72 15.13 -0.95
CA GLY A 155 9.74 13.70 -0.70
C GLY A 155 10.82 13.30 0.31
N SER A 156 10.90 11.99 0.62
CA SER A 156 11.96 11.39 1.41
C SER A 156 13.14 11.00 0.50
N LEU A 157 14.36 11.03 1.07
CA LEU A 157 15.55 10.47 0.42
C LEU A 157 15.68 8.96 0.62
N TYR A 158 14.80 8.34 1.42
CA TYR A 158 14.79 6.91 1.76
C TYR A 158 16.13 6.41 2.33
N ASN A 159 16.82 7.26 3.07
CA ASN A 159 18.10 6.96 3.73
C ASN A 159 17.96 6.82 5.25
N GLU A 160 16.79 6.51 5.74
CA GLU A 160 16.50 6.27 7.15
C GLU A 160 17.25 5.02 7.65
N GLU A 161 17.58 4.99 8.96
CA GLU A 161 18.30 3.89 9.61
C GLU A 161 17.62 2.50 9.47
N HIS A 162 16.33 2.46 9.15
CA HIS A 162 15.50 1.25 9.09
C HIS A 162 15.04 0.89 7.69
N ASN A 163 15.77 1.30 6.65
CA ASN A 163 15.42 0.85 5.30
C ASN A 163 15.59 -0.67 5.15
N LEU A 164 14.75 -1.28 4.29
CA LEU A 164 14.70 -2.73 4.12
C LEU A 164 16.04 -3.32 3.65
N TYR A 165 16.77 -2.60 2.81
CA TYR A 165 18.04 -3.08 2.27
C TYR A 165 19.13 -3.17 3.34
N ASP A 166 19.25 -2.15 4.19
CA ASP A 166 20.23 -2.15 5.29
C ASP A 166 19.89 -3.18 6.38
N SER A 167 18.62 -3.62 6.47
CA SER A 167 18.21 -4.70 7.36
C SER A 167 18.76 -6.08 6.94
N LEU A 168 19.20 -6.23 5.67
CA LEU A 168 19.80 -7.45 5.14
C LEU A 168 21.28 -7.68 5.57
N LYS A 169 21.72 -7.08 6.66
CA LYS A 169 23.13 -7.13 7.17
C LYS A 169 23.66 -8.54 7.50
N THR A 170 22.79 -9.54 7.56
CA THR A 170 23.16 -10.94 7.84
C THR A 170 23.43 -11.77 6.58
N LEU A 171 23.42 -11.16 5.41
CA LEU A 171 23.76 -11.86 4.16
C LEU A 171 25.25 -12.28 4.13
N PRO A 172 25.56 -13.46 3.54
CA PRO A 172 26.93 -13.83 3.23
C PRO A 172 27.64 -12.72 2.43
N ALA A 173 28.92 -12.49 2.69
CA ALA A 173 29.68 -11.40 2.06
C ALA A 173 29.64 -11.42 0.53
N TYR A 174 29.63 -12.61 -0.09
CA TYR A 174 29.48 -12.76 -1.52
C TYR A 174 28.12 -12.23 -2.03
N THR A 175 27.04 -12.62 -1.34
CA THR A 175 25.68 -12.21 -1.71
C THR A 175 25.49 -10.70 -1.52
N GLN A 176 26.01 -10.16 -0.44
CA GLN A 176 25.99 -8.72 -0.19
C GLN A 176 26.76 -7.95 -1.27
N GLY A 177 27.95 -8.40 -1.62
CA GLY A 177 28.76 -7.79 -2.68
C GLY A 177 28.09 -7.89 -4.06
N PHE A 178 27.45 -9.01 -4.35
CA PHE A 178 26.70 -9.20 -5.60
C PHE A 178 25.51 -8.25 -5.69
N LEU A 179 24.69 -8.13 -4.63
CA LEU A 179 23.56 -7.22 -4.60
C LEU A 179 23.99 -5.76 -4.68
N ASN A 180 25.05 -5.36 -3.97
CA ASN A 180 25.61 -4.01 -4.07
C ASN A 180 26.04 -3.70 -5.51
N GLY A 181 26.70 -4.66 -6.18
CA GLY A 181 27.13 -4.49 -7.57
C GLY A 181 25.96 -4.33 -8.55
N ILE A 182 24.87 -5.07 -8.37
CA ILE A 182 23.65 -4.91 -9.18
C ILE A 182 23.00 -3.54 -8.95
N LEU A 183 22.87 -3.13 -7.70
CA LEU A 183 22.27 -1.83 -7.35
C LEU A 183 23.11 -0.66 -7.91
N GLU A 184 24.42 -0.75 -7.79
CA GLU A 184 25.34 0.24 -8.38
C GLU A 184 25.17 0.28 -9.91
N ALA A 185 25.17 -0.88 -10.57
CA ALA A 185 24.96 -0.94 -12.01
C ALA A 185 23.60 -0.38 -12.43
N GLN A 186 22.52 -0.72 -11.71
CA GLN A 186 21.18 -0.21 -11.99
C GLN A 186 21.10 1.32 -11.83
N SER A 187 21.84 1.90 -10.88
CA SER A 187 21.86 3.35 -10.69
C SER A 187 22.37 4.14 -11.91
N HIS A 188 23.11 3.50 -12.80
CA HIS A 188 23.62 4.07 -14.04
C HIS A 188 22.75 3.75 -15.29
N VAL A 189 21.67 2.95 -15.11
CA VAL A 189 20.76 2.59 -16.21
C VAL A 189 19.39 3.21 -15.98
N TYR A 190 19.00 4.10 -16.87
CA TYR A 190 17.72 4.78 -16.82
C TYR A 190 16.72 4.15 -17.80
N GLY A 191 15.45 4.02 -17.38
CA GLY A 191 14.35 3.54 -18.23
C GLY A 191 14.28 2.03 -18.42
N TYR A 192 15.15 1.25 -17.76
CA TYR A 192 15.10 -0.21 -17.77
C TYR A 192 15.53 -0.78 -16.42
N ASN A 193 14.70 -1.65 -15.85
CA ASN A 193 15.01 -2.36 -14.61
C ASN A 193 15.44 -3.79 -14.92
N PHE A 194 16.71 -4.11 -14.66
CA PHE A 194 17.30 -5.45 -14.91
C PHE A 194 17.62 -6.20 -13.61
N ILE A 195 17.29 -5.67 -12.45
CA ILE A 195 17.66 -6.28 -11.15
C ILE A 195 17.18 -7.74 -11.08
N GLU A 196 15.91 -7.99 -11.42
CA GLU A 196 15.32 -9.34 -11.37
C GLU A 196 16.01 -10.32 -12.30
N GLU A 197 16.39 -9.88 -13.49
CA GLU A 197 17.08 -10.71 -14.49
C GLU A 197 18.46 -11.17 -14.02
N CYS A 198 19.10 -10.39 -13.14
CA CYS A 198 20.39 -10.70 -12.55
C CYS A 198 20.30 -11.62 -11.33
N LEU A 199 19.11 -11.79 -10.72
CA LEU A 199 18.96 -12.60 -9.52
C LEU A 199 19.00 -14.09 -9.86
N THR A 200 20.05 -14.78 -9.43
CA THR A 200 20.15 -16.24 -9.58
C THR A 200 19.32 -16.95 -8.51
N THR A 201 18.89 -18.19 -8.79
CA THR A 201 18.15 -19.02 -7.83
C THR A 201 18.89 -19.13 -6.49
N SER A 202 20.22 -19.23 -6.51
CA SER A 202 21.05 -19.31 -5.29
C SER A 202 20.97 -18.03 -4.45
N ILE A 203 21.02 -16.86 -5.09
CA ILE A 203 20.88 -15.56 -4.43
C ILE A 203 19.49 -15.41 -3.81
N ILE A 204 18.42 -15.73 -4.58
CA ILE A 204 17.04 -15.69 -4.11
C ILE A 204 16.86 -16.59 -2.88
N GLN A 205 17.38 -17.81 -2.90
CA GLN A 205 17.29 -18.74 -1.76
C GLN A 205 18.02 -18.21 -0.51
N GLN A 206 19.13 -17.50 -0.68
CA GLN A 206 19.84 -16.88 0.44
C GLN A 206 19.06 -15.72 1.04
N MET A 207 18.43 -14.89 0.21
CA MET A 207 17.54 -13.81 0.64
C MET A 207 16.30 -14.34 1.37
N GLN A 208 15.67 -15.39 0.87
CA GLN A 208 14.50 -16.02 1.49
C GLN A 208 14.78 -16.63 2.87
N LYS A 209 15.98 -17.15 3.10
CA LYS A 209 16.37 -17.66 4.43
C LYS A 209 16.36 -16.57 5.49
N ILE A 210 16.70 -15.35 5.12
CA ILE A 210 16.70 -14.20 6.04
C ILE A 210 15.28 -13.71 6.30
N GLY A 211 14.45 -13.61 5.28
CA GLY A 211 13.05 -13.23 5.43
C GLY A 211 12.24 -14.18 6.33
N ARG A 212 12.65 -15.44 6.44
CA ARG A 212 12.05 -16.42 7.37
C ARG A 212 12.59 -16.33 8.80
N ALA A 213 13.74 -15.72 9.02
CA ALA A 213 14.33 -15.57 10.35
C ALA A 213 13.79 -14.35 11.13
N HIS A 214 13.02 -13.48 10.46
CA HIS A 214 12.41 -12.28 11.02
C HIS A 214 10.87 -12.32 11.00
N VAL A 215 10.29 -13.52 10.83
CA VAL A 215 8.84 -13.77 10.85
C VAL A 215 8.47 -14.53 12.11
#